data_011565492152b47c563d2b99eb343392
#
_entry.id   011565492152b47c563d2b99eb343392
#
_cell.length_a   1.000
_cell.length_b   1.000
_cell.length_c   1.000
_cell.angle_alpha   90.00
_cell.angle_beta   90.00
_cell.angle_gamma   90.00
#
_symmetry.space_group_name_H-M   'P 1'
#
loop_
_entity.id
_entity.type
_entity.pdbx_description
1 polymer ?
#
loop_
_entity_poly.entity_id
_entity_poly.type
_entity_poly.pdbx_seq_one_letter_code
_entity_poly.pdbx_strand_id
1 'polypeptide(L)'
;MTSMTLKNPLAGLLAAICLAGCGALPDKPARAALYDFGPGLAAPAAPAASATGSAPRALPMIALAEVDANSRLDGTQLLYRLGYADANELRPYGQSRWSQPPAQLLRQRLREGLSAGHTVLGPEESATIARTEGRLPDSLRVTLEEFSQYFESPGRSVGLVRVSATLTRNQPGGDRVLAQRTFTARQPAPTADGPGGVKALAAASDAVVAELVAWVDQAR
;
A
#
# COMPACT_ATOMS: atom_id res chain seq x y z
N MET A 1 42.60 77.31 9.34
CA MET A 1 42.42 76.14 10.22
C MET A 1 41.60 75.12 9.43
N THR A 2 42.26 74.21 8.73
CA THR A 2 41.62 73.26 7.78
C THR A 2 41.58 71.90 8.48
N SER A 3 40.37 71.44 8.86
CA SER A 3 40.15 70.15 9.47
C SER A 3 40.13 69.03 8.41
N MET A 4 41.08 68.20 8.44
CA MET A 4 41.22 67.03 7.57
C MET A 4 40.50 65.85 8.21
N THR A 5 39.31 65.49 7.72
CA THR A 5 38.58 64.31 8.17
C THR A 5 39.20 63.04 7.52
N LEU A 6 39.88 62.25 8.31
CA LEU A 6 40.44 60.96 7.96
C LEU A 6 39.31 59.92 7.74
N LYS A 7 38.96 59.63 6.49
CA LYS A 7 38.03 58.58 6.14
C LYS A 7 38.69 57.21 6.37
N ASN A 8 38.22 56.47 7.39
CA ASN A 8 38.71 55.12 7.69
C ASN A 8 38.24 54.12 6.63
N PRO A 9 39.12 53.63 5.72
CA PRO A 9 38.74 52.65 4.70
C PRO A 9 38.41 51.27 5.30
N LEU A 10 38.85 51.03 6.54
CA LEU A 10 38.62 49.74 7.22
C LEU A 10 37.14 49.52 7.58
N ALA A 11 36.38 50.57 7.89
CA ALA A 11 34.98 50.50 8.22
C ALA A 11 34.11 50.14 7.00
N GLY A 12 34.49 50.59 5.80
CA GLY A 12 33.83 50.26 4.54
C GLY A 12 34.02 48.79 4.11
N LEU A 13 35.23 48.23 4.39
CA LEU A 13 35.54 46.84 4.06
C LEU A 13 34.78 45.86 4.96
N LEU A 14 34.62 46.17 6.25
CA LEU A 14 33.85 45.34 7.20
C LEU A 14 32.36 45.31 6.86
N ALA A 15 31.77 46.43 6.41
CA ALA A 15 30.38 46.49 6.01
C ALA A 15 30.07 45.70 4.73
N ALA A 16 31.01 45.64 3.78
CA ALA A 16 30.88 44.88 2.54
C ALA A 16 30.90 43.34 2.76
N ILE A 17 31.63 42.83 3.76
CA ILE A 17 31.73 41.42 4.09
C ILE A 17 30.42 40.90 4.74
N CYS A 18 29.71 41.74 5.49
CA CYS A 18 28.43 41.36 6.12
C CYS A 18 27.26 41.25 5.13
N LEU A 19 27.31 41.86 3.97
CA LEU A 19 26.26 41.77 2.94
C LEU A 19 26.38 40.56 2.00
N ALA A 20 27.53 39.90 1.95
CA ALA A 20 27.76 38.73 1.10
C ALA A 20 27.22 37.42 1.69
N GLY A 21 26.74 37.41 2.92
CA GLY A 21 26.32 36.21 3.66
C GLY A 21 24.85 35.74 3.47
N CYS A 22 24.01 36.44 2.72
CA CYS A 22 22.56 36.14 2.65
C CYS A 22 22.11 35.56 1.31
N GLY A 23 22.95 34.81 0.61
CA GLY A 23 22.63 34.32 -0.75
C GLY A 23 22.20 32.85 -0.89
N ALA A 24 22.18 32.06 0.18
CA ALA A 24 21.67 30.68 0.11
C ALA A 24 20.18 30.66 0.45
N LEU A 25 19.33 30.91 -0.53
CA LEU A 25 17.93 30.53 -0.44
C LEU A 25 17.88 29.01 -0.24
N PRO A 26 17.16 28.50 0.78
CA PRO A 26 17.03 27.06 0.93
C PRO A 26 16.43 26.48 -0.34
N ASP A 27 17.05 25.43 -0.87
CA ASP A 27 16.53 24.71 -2.03
C ASP A 27 15.06 24.36 -1.79
N LYS A 28 14.24 24.62 -2.82
CA LYS A 28 12.82 24.29 -2.78
C LYS A 28 12.67 22.83 -2.38
N PRO A 29 11.91 22.48 -1.32
CA PRO A 29 11.82 21.11 -0.87
C PRO A 29 11.39 20.21 -2.04
N ALA A 30 12.18 19.18 -2.30
CA ALA A 30 11.90 18.22 -3.36
C ALA A 30 10.54 17.59 -3.13
N ARG A 31 9.68 17.63 -4.16
CA ARG A 31 8.36 17.02 -4.08
C ARG A 31 8.49 15.53 -3.88
N ALA A 32 7.79 14.96 -2.89
CA ALA A 32 7.79 13.51 -2.68
C ALA A 32 7.23 12.78 -3.92
N ALA A 33 7.90 11.72 -4.35
CA ALA A 33 7.40 10.83 -5.39
C ALA A 33 6.20 10.04 -4.85
N LEU A 34 5.13 9.98 -5.64
CA LEU A 34 3.93 9.21 -5.33
C LEU A 34 3.97 7.87 -6.08
N TYR A 35 3.63 6.80 -5.38
CA TYR A 35 3.63 5.44 -5.88
C TYR A 35 2.30 4.75 -5.62
N ASP A 36 1.98 3.78 -6.45
CA ASP A 36 0.91 2.81 -6.27
C ASP A 36 1.43 1.38 -6.58
N PHE A 37 0.54 0.40 -6.65
CA PHE A 37 0.92 -0.98 -6.99
C PHE A 37 1.06 -1.21 -8.51
N GLY A 38 1.02 -0.14 -9.32
CA GLY A 38 1.04 -0.23 -10.77
C GLY A 38 -0.32 -0.58 -11.38
N PRO A 39 -0.39 -0.74 -12.71
CA PRO A 39 -1.65 -0.81 -13.47
C PRO A 39 -2.47 -2.10 -13.28
N GLY A 40 -2.20 -2.86 -12.24
CA GLY A 40 -2.91 -4.09 -11.94
C GLY A 40 -2.19 -5.35 -12.42
N LEU A 41 -2.66 -6.50 -11.92
CA LEU A 41 -2.28 -7.78 -12.49
C LEU A 41 -2.87 -7.82 -13.90
N ALA A 42 -2.02 -7.91 -14.93
CA ALA A 42 -2.52 -8.18 -16.27
C ALA A 42 -3.38 -9.45 -16.18
N ALA A 43 -4.69 -9.32 -16.38
CA ALA A 43 -5.53 -10.49 -16.50
C ALA A 43 -4.88 -11.37 -17.56
N PRO A 44 -4.62 -12.67 -17.30
CA PRO A 44 -4.19 -13.58 -18.34
C PRO A 44 -5.22 -13.41 -19.45
N ALA A 45 -4.76 -13.06 -20.67
CA ALA A 45 -5.65 -12.91 -21.81
C ALA A 45 -6.51 -14.16 -21.84
N ALA A 46 -7.80 -13.99 -21.51
CA ALA A 46 -8.74 -15.12 -21.57
C ALA A 46 -8.61 -15.66 -22.97
N PRO A 47 -8.31 -16.96 -23.17
CA PRO A 47 -8.34 -17.55 -24.49
C PRO A 47 -9.71 -17.19 -25.03
N ALA A 48 -9.74 -16.58 -26.22
CA ALA A 48 -10.98 -16.20 -26.89
C ALA A 48 -11.87 -17.44 -26.89
N ALA A 49 -12.77 -17.54 -25.92
CA ALA A 49 -13.67 -18.65 -25.78
C ALA A 49 -14.58 -18.57 -27.01
N SER A 50 -14.36 -19.47 -27.93
CA SER A 50 -15.32 -19.73 -29.00
C SER A 50 -16.67 -19.98 -28.34
N ALA A 51 -17.57 -19.03 -28.54
CA ALA A 51 -18.91 -19.05 -27.95
C ALA A 51 -19.71 -20.23 -28.49
N THR A 52 -19.56 -21.36 -27.84
CA THR A 52 -20.51 -22.49 -27.96
C THR A 52 -21.41 -22.43 -26.73
N GLY A 53 -22.56 -21.93 -26.95
CA GLY A 53 -23.84 -21.89 -26.29
C GLY A 53 -24.05 -22.55 -24.92
N SER A 54 -23.24 -22.24 -23.89
CA SER A 54 -23.65 -22.46 -22.50
C SER A 54 -23.96 -21.09 -21.87
N ALA A 55 -25.14 -20.95 -21.27
CA ALA A 55 -25.48 -19.76 -20.49
C ALA A 55 -24.35 -19.47 -19.50
N PRO A 56 -23.92 -18.20 -19.34
CA PRO A 56 -22.84 -17.86 -18.41
C PRO A 56 -23.25 -18.31 -17.00
N ARG A 57 -22.48 -19.26 -16.46
CA ARG A 57 -22.69 -19.72 -15.07
C ARG A 57 -22.43 -18.52 -14.16
N ALA A 58 -23.44 -18.12 -13.41
CA ALA A 58 -23.29 -17.03 -12.45
C ALA A 58 -22.13 -17.33 -11.49
N LEU A 59 -21.18 -16.41 -11.40
CA LEU A 59 -20.06 -16.53 -10.47
C LEU A 59 -20.59 -16.44 -9.02
N PRO A 60 -19.97 -17.18 -8.09
CA PRO A 60 -20.35 -17.08 -6.68
C PRO A 60 -20.09 -15.66 -6.17
N MET A 61 -21.04 -15.11 -5.43
CA MET A 61 -20.91 -13.77 -4.84
C MET A 61 -20.05 -13.82 -3.58
N ILE A 62 -19.22 -12.78 -3.38
CA ILE A 62 -18.46 -12.54 -2.17
C ILE A 62 -18.52 -11.05 -1.81
N ALA A 63 -18.84 -10.75 -0.56
CA ALA A 63 -18.79 -9.40 -0.03
C ALA A 63 -17.38 -9.11 0.48
N LEU A 64 -16.66 -8.20 -0.18
CA LEU A 64 -15.36 -7.71 0.29
C LEU A 64 -15.59 -6.48 1.16
N ALA A 65 -15.34 -6.62 2.47
CA ALA A 65 -15.36 -5.51 3.41
C ALA A 65 -14.21 -4.51 3.12
N GLU A 66 -14.23 -3.36 3.80
CA GLU A 66 -13.04 -2.50 3.86
C GLU A 66 -11.87 -3.29 4.44
N VAL A 67 -10.66 -3.02 3.94
CA VAL A 67 -9.45 -3.60 4.52
C VAL A 67 -9.06 -2.76 5.74
N ASP A 68 -9.15 -3.36 6.91
CA ASP A 68 -8.74 -2.72 8.15
C ASP A 68 -7.21 -2.65 8.25
N ALA A 69 -6.69 -1.63 8.92
CA ALA A 69 -5.28 -1.52 9.27
C ALA A 69 -5.14 -0.92 10.67
N ASN A 70 -3.98 -1.12 11.31
CA ASN A 70 -3.72 -0.35 12.52
C ASN A 70 -3.29 1.09 12.17
N SER A 71 -3.44 2.02 13.12
CA SER A 71 -3.23 3.46 12.91
C SER A 71 -1.85 3.83 12.34
N ARG A 72 -0.81 3.02 12.57
CA ARG A 72 0.52 3.26 11.98
C ARG A 72 0.55 3.07 10.45
N LEU A 73 -0.43 2.37 9.87
CA LEU A 73 -0.57 2.09 8.44
C LEU A 73 -1.68 2.90 7.77
N ASP A 74 -2.38 3.78 8.50
CA ASP A 74 -3.47 4.62 7.97
C ASP A 74 -2.98 5.76 7.09
N GLY A 75 -1.69 6.08 7.14
CA GLY A 75 -1.08 7.14 6.35
C GLY A 75 -0.54 6.66 5.00
N THR A 76 -0.10 7.62 4.19
CA THR A 76 0.50 7.36 2.87
C THR A 76 2.02 7.24 2.91
N GLN A 77 2.64 7.17 4.10
CA GLN A 77 4.10 7.05 4.21
C GLN A 77 4.58 5.71 3.67
N LEU A 78 5.62 5.72 2.86
CA LEU A 78 6.41 4.53 2.60
C LEU A 78 7.25 4.25 3.85
N LEU A 79 7.06 3.10 4.46
CA LEU A 79 7.67 2.73 5.74
C LEU A 79 8.77 1.68 5.56
N TYR A 80 9.81 1.77 6.39
CA TYR A 80 10.88 0.78 6.43
C TYR A 80 11.34 0.46 7.85
N ARG A 81 12.02 -0.68 8.02
CA ARG A 81 12.69 -1.13 9.25
C ARG A 81 14.12 -1.51 8.95
N LEU A 82 15.05 -1.10 9.80
CA LEU A 82 16.44 -1.56 9.78
C LEU A 82 16.58 -2.78 10.67
N GLY A 83 16.12 -3.95 10.19
CA GLY A 83 16.10 -5.18 10.98
C GLY A 83 17.46 -5.61 11.52
N TYR A 84 18.54 -5.25 10.84
CA TYR A 84 19.89 -5.49 11.31
C TYR A 84 20.37 -4.57 12.46
N ALA A 85 19.67 -3.44 12.69
CA ALA A 85 19.96 -2.48 13.75
C ALA A 85 18.89 -2.53 14.85
N ASP A 86 17.64 -2.25 14.48
CA ASP A 86 16.46 -2.36 15.35
C ASP A 86 15.22 -2.71 14.52
N ALA A 87 14.76 -3.93 14.65
CA ALA A 87 13.57 -4.42 13.96
C ALA A 87 12.25 -3.80 14.47
N ASN A 88 12.26 -3.20 15.67
CA ASN A 88 11.06 -2.61 16.26
C ASN A 88 10.85 -1.17 15.79
N GLU A 89 11.91 -0.49 15.35
CA GLU A 89 11.81 0.88 14.88
C GLU A 89 11.22 0.94 13.48
N LEU A 90 10.09 1.62 13.33
CA LEU A 90 9.43 1.88 12.05
C LEU A 90 9.69 3.32 11.61
N ARG A 91 10.29 3.49 10.45
CA ARG A 91 10.74 4.79 9.91
C ARG A 91 10.04 5.14 8.60
N PRO A 92 9.60 6.38 8.38
CA PRO A 92 9.08 6.83 7.10
C PRO A 92 10.22 7.28 6.17
N TYR A 93 10.06 7.02 4.88
CA TYR A 93 10.88 7.67 3.85
C TYR A 93 10.50 9.15 3.71
N GLY A 94 11.48 10.02 3.57
CA GLY A 94 11.26 11.47 3.43
C GLY A 94 10.62 11.87 2.10
N GLN A 95 11.03 11.22 0.99
CA GLN A 95 10.70 11.63 -0.38
C GLN A 95 9.91 10.58 -1.17
N SER A 96 9.35 9.58 -0.50
CA SER A 96 8.55 8.52 -1.13
C SER A 96 7.25 8.33 -0.36
N ARG A 97 6.13 8.31 -1.09
CA ARG A 97 4.80 8.14 -0.50
C ARG A 97 3.93 7.27 -1.38
N TRP A 98 2.98 6.61 -0.78
CA TRP A 98 1.89 5.97 -1.50
C TRP A 98 0.87 7.01 -1.96
N SER A 99 0.20 6.76 -3.07
CA SER A 99 -0.89 7.61 -3.59
C SER A 99 -2.13 7.55 -2.71
N GLN A 100 -2.32 6.43 -2.01
CA GLN A 100 -3.39 6.16 -1.05
C GLN A 100 -2.83 5.33 0.11
N PRO A 101 -3.51 5.25 1.26
CA PRO A 101 -3.13 4.32 2.32
C PRO A 101 -2.97 2.88 1.81
N PRO A 102 -1.96 2.13 2.28
CA PRO A 102 -1.68 0.76 1.82
C PRO A 102 -2.89 -0.18 1.88
N ALA A 103 -3.75 -0.04 2.89
CA ALA A 103 -4.97 -0.83 3.02
C ALA A 103 -5.94 -0.62 1.84
N GLN A 104 -6.06 0.61 1.33
CA GLN A 104 -6.90 0.91 0.17
C GLN A 104 -6.29 0.34 -1.12
N LEU A 105 -4.98 0.46 -1.31
CA LEU A 105 -4.27 -0.14 -2.44
C LEU A 105 -4.41 -1.68 -2.43
N LEU A 106 -4.29 -2.29 -1.26
CA LEU A 106 -4.46 -3.73 -1.09
C LEU A 106 -5.90 -4.16 -1.37
N ARG A 107 -6.90 -3.40 -0.90
CA ARG A 107 -8.31 -3.67 -1.19
C ARG A 107 -8.60 -3.67 -2.70
N GLN A 108 -8.07 -2.67 -3.41
CA GLN A 108 -8.21 -2.62 -4.87
C GLN A 108 -7.60 -3.89 -5.51
N ARG A 109 -6.41 -4.28 -5.11
CA ARG A 109 -5.72 -5.46 -5.65
C ARG A 109 -6.46 -6.77 -5.31
N LEU A 110 -7.04 -6.86 -4.11
CA LEU A 110 -7.90 -7.98 -3.71
C LEU A 110 -9.17 -8.06 -4.56
N ARG A 111 -9.82 -6.92 -4.81
CA ARG A 111 -11.00 -6.87 -5.70
C ARG A 111 -10.64 -7.37 -7.11
N GLU A 112 -9.54 -6.91 -7.67
CA GLU A 112 -9.04 -7.37 -8.98
C GLU A 112 -8.79 -8.88 -8.99
N GLY A 113 -8.06 -9.41 -8.00
CA GLY A 113 -7.74 -10.83 -7.91
C GLY A 113 -8.97 -11.72 -7.73
N LEU A 114 -9.90 -11.32 -6.87
CA LEU A 114 -11.16 -12.07 -6.63
C LEU A 114 -12.10 -12.03 -7.83
N SER A 115 -12.10 -10.95 -8.63
CA SER A 115 -13.02 -10.78 -9.76
C SER A 115 -12.81 -11.79 -10.89
N ALA A 116 -11.68 -12.50 -10.91
CA ALA A 116 -11.44 -13.59 -11.86
C ALA A 116 -12.36 -14.80 -11.62
N GLY A 117 -12.78 -15.06 -10.37
CA GLY A 117 -13.59 -16.23 -9.99
C GLY A 117 -14.87 -15.90 -9.24
N HIS A 118 -15.10 -14.64 -8.89
CA HIS A 118 -16.22 -14.21 -8.05
C HIS A 118 -16.88 -12.93 -8.56
N THR A 119 -18.18 -12.78 -8.26
CA THR A 119 -18.83 -11.48 -8.27
C THR A 119 -18.51 -10.78 -6.95
N VAL A 120 -17.62 -9.79 -6.99
CA VAL A 120 -17.13 -9.09 -5.79
C VAL A 120 -18.01 -7.89 -5.49
N LEU A 121 -18.68 -7.92 -4.34
CA LEU A 121 -19.59 -6.89 -3.87
C LEU A 121 -18.92 -6.03 -2.81
N GLY A 122 -19.12 -4.71 -2.89
CA GLY A 122 -18.82 -3.80 -1.80
C GLY A 122 -19.86 -3.88 -0.67
N PRO A 123 -19.64 -3.17 0.45
CA PRO A 123 -20.59 -3.18 1.58
C PRO A 123 -22.00 -2.72 1.21
N GLU A 124 -22.13 -1.67 0.39
CA GLU A 124 -23.43 -1.12 -0.03
C GLU A 124 -24.16 -2.05 -1.00
N GLU A 125 -23.43 -2.63 -1.97
CA GLU A 125 -23.97 -3.60 -2.93
C GLU A 125 -24.47 -4.87 -2.22
N SER A 126 -23.71 -5.36 -1.23
CA SER A 126 -24.08 -6.51 -0.40
C SER A 126 -25.36 -6.25 0.39
N ALA A 127 -25.48 -5.07 1.00
CA ALA A 127 -26.67 -4.68 1.74
C ALA A 127 -27.89 -4.55 0.83
N THR A 128 -27.72 -4.12 -0.42
CA THR A 128 -28.79 -4.03 -1.42
C THR A 128 -29.27 -5.41 -1.82
N ILE A 129 -28.38 -6.34 -2.15
CA ILE A 129 -28.71 -7.73 -2.51
C ILE A 129 -29.41 -8.44 -1.34
N ALA A 130 -28.94 -8.25 -0.11
CA ALA A 130 -29.58 -8.78 1.07
C ALA A 130 -31.06 -8.32 1.21
N ARG A 131 -31.33 -7.06 0.90
CA ARG A 131 -32.68 -6.48 0.96
C ARG A 131 -33.58 -6.95 -0.19
N THR A 132 -33.05 -7.10 -1.41
CA THR A 132 -33.85 -7.37 -2.60
C THR A 132 -34.03 -8.85 -2.87
N GLU A 133 -33.01 -9.67 -2.59
CA GLU A 133 -33.03 -11.09 -2.90
C GLU A 133 -33.18 -11.99 -1.67
N GLY A 134 -33.12 -11.41 -0.47
CA GLY A 134 -33.15 -12.16 0.80
C GLY A 134 -31.94 -13.08 0.99
N ARG A 135 -30.89 -12.92 0.18
CA ARG A 135 -29.64 -13.70 0.21
C ARG A 135 -28.51 -12.83 0.72
N LEU A 136 -27.76 -13.37 1.66
CA LEU A 136 -26.57 -12.74 2.19
C LEU A 136 -25.35 -13.42 1.56
N PRO A 137 -24.51 -12.68 0.78
CA PRO A 137 -23.25 -13.23 0.28
C PRO A 137 -22.29 -13.54 1.44
N ASP A 138 -21.42 -14.54 1.25
CA ASP A 138 -20.31 -14.78 2.18
C ASP A 138 -19.43 -13.52 2.25
N SER A 139 -18.95 -13.17 3.44
CA SER A 139 -18.15 -11.95 3.68
C SER A 139 -16.67 -12.29 3.89
N LEU A 140 -15.81 -11.57 3.20
CA LEU A 140 -14.37 -11.59 3.40
C LEU A 140 -13.93 -10.31 4.12
N ARG A 141 -13.38 -10.47 5.33
CA ARG A 141 -12.73 -9.40 6.10
C ARG A 141 -11.24 -9.60 6.08
N VAL A 142 -10.50 -8.53 5.84
CA VAL A 142 -9.04 -8.56 5.75
C VAL A 142 -8.48 -7.43 6.61
N THR A 143 -7.43 -7.75 7.40
CA THR A 143 -6.71 -6.77 8.21
C THR A 143 -5.25 -6.75 7.78
N LEU A 144 -4.74 -5.58 7.42
CA LEU A 144 -3.33 -5.35 7.11
C LEU A 144 -2.54 -5.17 8.41
N GLU A 145 -1.68 -6.13 8.74
CA GLU A 145 -0.92 -6.15 10.01
C GLU A 145 0.49 -5.58 9.87
N GLU A 146 1.16 -5.84 8.73
CA GLU A 146 2.49 -5.34 8.43
C GLU A 146 2.62 -4.95 6.97
N PHE A 147 3.25 -3.79 6.73
CA PHE A 147 3.50 -3.27 5.40
C PHE A 147 4.73 -2.37 5.42
N SER A 148 5.91 -2.94 5.29
CA SER A 148 7.17 -2.20 5.34
C SER A 148 8.26 -2.83 4.50
N GLN A 149 9.20 -2.01 4.05
CA GLN A 149 10.47 -2.52 3.53
C GLN A 149 11.35 -2.92 4.72
N TYR A 150 11.73 -4.19 4.78
CA TYR A 150 12.55 -4.75 5.87
C TYR A 150 13.99 -4.95 5.40
N PHE A 151 14.92 -4.20 5.99
CA PHE A 151 16.34 -4.32 5.70
C PHE A 151 16.98 -5.42 6.54
N GLU A 152 17.45 -6.47 5.88
CA GLU A 152 18.22 -7.56 6.51
C GLU A 152 19.68 -7.18 6.71
N SER A 153 20.18 -6.27 5.84
CA SER A 153 21.50 -5.65 5.93
C SER A 153 21.46 -4.30 5.20
N PRO A 154 22.50 -3.43 5.28
CA PRO A 154 22.48 -2.13 4.60
C PRO A 154 22.22 -2.17 3.09
N GLY A 155 22.64 -3.24 2.41
CA GLY A 155 22.49 -3.42 0.96
C GLY A 155 21.40 -4.42 0.54
N ARG A 156 20.69 -5.04 1.49
CA ARG A 156 19.68 -6.07 1.18
C ARG A 156 18.40 -5.86 1.97
N SER A 157 17.29 -5.77 1.26
CA SER A 157 15.98 -5.60 1.85
C SER A 157 14.90 -6.39 1.11
N VAL A 158 13.77 -6.57 1.77
CA VAL A 158 12.57 -7.21 1.22
C VAL A 158 11.35 -6.34 1.48
N GLY A 159 10.36 -6.41 0.62
CA GLY A 159 9.01 -5.96 0.92
C GLY A 159 8.33 -7.00 1.81
N LEU A 160 7.93 -6.63 3.00
CA LEU A 160 7.24 -7.47 3.97
C LEU A 160 5.79 -7.05 4.07
N VAL A 161 4.88 -7.96 3.68
CA VAL A 161 3.43 -7.77 3.80
C VAL A 161 2.86 -8.91 4.61
N ARG A 162 2.05 -8.59 5.64
CA ARG A 162 1.31 -9.57 6.42
C ARG A 162 -0.13 -9.11 6.58
N VAL A 163 -1.06 -10.03 6.28
CA VAL A 163 -2.49 -9.81 6.44
C VAL A 163 -3.13 -10.98 7.18
N SER A 164 -4.17 -10.71 7.95
CA SER A 164 -5.10 -11.73 8.43
C SER A 164 -6.42 -11.63 7.67
N ALA A 165 -7.03 -12.76 7.34
CA ALA A 165 -8.29 -12.82 6.64
C ALA A 165 -9.27 -13.76 7.35
N THR A 166 -10.54 -13.36 7.41
CA THR A 166 -11.64 -14.14 7.95
C THR A 166 -12.74 -14.23 6.91
N LEU A 167 -13.10 -15.46 6.54
CA LEU A 167 -14.23 -15.75 5.68
C LEU A 167 -15.43 -16.16 6.55
N THR A 168 -16.54 -15.48 6.36
CA THR A 168 -17.75 -15.67 7.16
C THR A 168 -18.93 -15.94 6.25
N ARG A 169 -19.72 -16.95 6.56
CA ARG A 169 -21.04 -17.19 5.95
C ARG A 169 -22.11 -16.44 6.72
N ASN A 170 -22.78 -15.55 6.03
CA ASN A 170 -23.89 -14.80 6.60
C ASN A 170 -25.18 -15.63 6.53
N GLN A 171 -25.87 -15.77 7.65
CA GLN A 171 -27.10 -16.55 7.76
C GLN A 171 -28.15 -15.80 8.59
N PRO A 172 -29.46 -16.01 8.35
CA PRO A 172 -30.54 -15.34 9.11
C PRO A 172 -30.48 -15.57 10.63
N GLY A 173 -29.87 -16.67 11.07
CA GLY A 173 -29.74 -17.04 12.51
C GLY A 173 -28.40 -16.57 13.15
N GLY A 174 -27.57 -15.85 12.41
CA GLY A 174 -26.24 -15.38 12.86
C GLY A 174 -25.12 -15.81 11.92
N ASP A 175 -24.04 -15.05 11.93
CA ASP A 175 -22.89 -15.26 11.08
C ASP A 175 -22.05 -16.45 11.57
N ARG A 176 -21.57 -17.27 10.65
CA ARG A 176 -20.67 -18.39 10.93
C ARG A 176 -19.32 -18.17 10.28
N VAL A 177 -18.25 -18.17 11.07
CA VAL A 177 -16.88 -18.19 10.54
C VAL A 177 -16.65 -19.52 9.83
N LEU A 178 -16.28 -19.47 8.55
CA LEU A 178 -15.92 -20.62 7.74
C LEU A 178 -14.44 -20.96 7.92
N ALA A 179 -13.59 -19.94 7.81
CA ALA A 179 -12.14 -20.08 7.92
C ALA A 179 -11.50 -18.76 8.31
N GLN A 180 -10.31 -18.86 8.94
CA GLN A 180 -9.44 -17.74 9.24
C GLN A 180 -7.99 -18.14 8.98
N ARG A 181 -7.21 -17.23 8.38
CA ARG A 181 -5.80 -17.48 8.08
C ARG A 181 -5.00 -16.19 8.01
N THR A 182 -3.73 -16.27 8.42
CA THR A 182 -2.74 -15.21 8.22
C THR A 182 -1.84 -15.56 7.03
N PHE A 183 -1.59 -14.57 6.18
CA PHE A 183 -0.75 -14.65 4.99
C PHE A 183 0.44 -13.72 5.17
N THR A 184 1.63 -14.17 4.82
CA THR A 184 2.85 -13.35 4.90
C THR A 184 3.68 -13.56 3.66
N ALA A 185 3.97 -12.49 2.94
CA ALA A 185 4.90 -12.51 1.82
C ALA A 185 6.13 -11.64 2.08
N ARG A 186 7.26 -12.12 1.59
CA ARG A 186 8.56 -11.43 1.59
C ARG A 186 9.11 -11.46 0.17
N GLN A 187 9.23 -10.31 -0.47
CA GLN A 187 9.74 -10.22 -1.83
C GLN A 187 11.03 -9.38 -1.85
N PRO A 188 12.10 -9.85 -2.50
CA PRO A 188 13.36 -9.12 -2.56
C PRO A 188 13.18 -7.75 -3.21
N ALA A 189 13.76 -6.71 -2.60
CA ALA A 189 13.84 -5.40 -3.21
C ALA A 189 14.99 -5.38 -4.23
N PRO A 190 14.76 -4.90 -5.47
CA PRO A 190 15.81 -4.81 -6.48
C PRO A 190 16.91 -3.82 -6.11
N THR A 191 16.59 -2.81 -5.31
CA THR A 191 17.52 -1.83 -4.76
C THR A 191 17.19 -1.56 -3.29
N ALA A 192 18.22 -1.19 -2.50
CA ALA A 192 18.07 -0.92 -1.07
C ALA A 192 17.67 0.55 -0.81
N ASP A 193 16.59 1.00 -1.47
CA ASP A 193 16.08 2.38 -1.42
C ASP A 193 14.54 2.40 -1.49
N GLY A 194 13.94 3.60 -1.46
CA GLY A 194 12.49 3.76 -1.54
C GLY A 194 11.86 3.16 -2.80
N PRO A 195 12.36 3.47 -4.02
CA PRO A 195 11.85 2.87 -5.25
C PRO A 195 11.94 1.34 -5.28
N GLY A 196 13.04 0.76 -4.75
CA GLY A 196 13.18 -0.69 -4.61
C GLY A 196 12.18 -1.27 -3.61
N GLY A 197 11.96 -0.57 -2.50
CA GLY A 197 10.95 -0.92 -1.50
C GLY A 197 9.54 -0.94 -2.07
N VAL A 198 9.18 0.05 -2.90
CA VAL A 198 7.89 0.11 -3.60
C VAL A 198 7.67 -1.13 -4.47
N LYS A 199 8.65 -1.49 -5.31
CA LYS A 199 8.55 -2.67 -6.19
C LYS A 199 8.39 -3.96 -5.39
N ALA A 200 9.16 -4.09 -4.31
CA ALA A 200 9.11 -5.27 -3.45
C ALA A 200 7.77 -5.38 -2.70
N LEU A 201 7.24 -4.27 -2.19
CA LEU A 201 5.95 -4.24 -1.50
C LEU A 201 4.77 -4.50 -2.44
N ALA A 202 4.80 -3.97 -3.66
CA ALA A 202 3.81 -4.28 -4.68
C ALA A 202 3.82 -5.79 -5.02
N ALA A 203 5.00 -6.36 -5.28
CA ALA A 203 5.14 -7.79 -5.55
C ALA A 203 4.75 -8.68 -4.36
N ALA A 204 5.03 -8.26 -3.12
CA ALA A 204 4.60 -8.96 -1.93
C ALA A 204 3.08 -8.90 -1.75
N SER A 205 2.45 -7.77 -2.09
CA SER A 205 0.99 -7.63 -2.10
C SER A 205 0.35 -8.57 -3.12
N ASP A 206 0.91 -8.64 -4.33
CA ASP A 206 0.43 -9.55 -5.38
C ASP A 206 0.52 -11.02 -4.93
N ALA A 207 1.62 -11.41 -4.28
CA ALA A 207 1.79 -12.77 -3.75
C ALA A 207 0.76 -13.09 -2.65
N VAL A 208 0.55 -12.17 -1.69
CA VAL A 208 -0.46 -12.33 -0.64
C VAL A 208 -1.87 -12.44 -1.24
N VAL A 209 -2.20 -11.60 -2.21
CA VAL A 209 -3.51 -11.62 -2.88
C VAL A 209 -3.73 -12.95 -3.60
N ALA A 210 -2.73 -13.46 -4.33
CA ALA A 210 -2.84 -14.74 -5.02
C ALA A 210 -3.09 -15.91 -4.05
N GLU A 211 -2.34 -15.96 -2.93
CA GLU A 211 -2.56 -16.98 -1.91
C GLU A 211 -3.92 -16.86 -1.23
N LEU A 212 -4.37 -15.64 -0.96
CA LEU A 212 -5.65 -15.39 -0.31
C LEU A 212 -6.82 -15.78 -1.22
N VAL A 213 -6.76 -15.44 -2.51
CA VAL A 213 -7.78 -15.85 -3.50
C VAL A 213 -7.87 -17.37 -3.58
N ALA A 214 -6.75 -18.07 -3.73
CA ALA A 214 -6.72 -19.53 -3.75
C ALA A 214 -7.30 -20.15 -2.46
N TRP A 215 -7.02 -19.54 -1.31
CA TRP A 215 -7.59 -19.99 -0.02
C TRP A 215 -9.10 -19.78 0.06
N VAL A 216 -9.62 -18.64 -0.43
CA VAL A 216 -11.08 -18.38 -0.47
C VAL A 216 -11.80 -19.44 -1.32
N ASP A 217 -11.22 -19.82 -2.47
CA ASP A 217 -11.78 -20.85 -3.34
C ASP A 217 -11.85 -22.23 -2.67
N GLN A 218 -10.88 -22.55 -1.81
CA GLN A 218 -10.80 -23.83 -1.08
C GLN A 218 -11.70 -23.88 0.16
N ALA A 219 -11.96 -22.74 0.79
CA ALA A 219 -12.65 -22.65 2.09
C ALA A 219 -14.20 -22.60 1.95
N ARG A 220 -14.74 -22.59 0.74
CA ARG A 220 -16.19 -22.47 0.43
C ARG A 220 -16.89 -23.80 0.10
#